data_24bc529b797d03be0573c09ba40803cc
#
_entry.id   24bc529b797d03be0573c09ba40803cc
#
_cell.length_a   1.000
_cell.length_b   1.000
_cell.length_c   1.000
_cell.angle_alpha   90.00
_cell.angle_beta   90.00
_cell.angle_gamma   90.00
#
_symmetry.space_group_name_H-M   'P 1'
#
loop_
_entity.id
_entity.type
_entity.pdbx_description
1 polymer ?
#
loop_
_entity_poly.entity_id
_entity_poly.type
_entity_poly.pdbx_seq_one_letter_code
_entity_poly.pdbx_strand_id
1 'polypeptide(L)'
;MFEKNKLHLYEALELRSEYDARIKTFKDCLPETKRNRDRFFFSGEDNGRRRPAPDFDIADVRWQLRKLEAKRRKLNSAIQQANFDKQVDFRGESINLIEALEARKELNEQIGELYTQVVNAAWESVIYKEGRDIVEKNELSYTECVNDLESARLAFRNLNRKLRKASFETLIKFEDE
;
A
#
# COMPACT_ATOMS: atom_id res chain seq x y z
N MET A 1 -22.41 -25.57 1.90
CA MET A 1 -23.06 -24.51 2.70
C MET A 1 -21.96 -23.50 3.03
N PHE A 2 -21.88 -22.38 2.29
CA PHE A 2 -20.86 -21.36 2.56
C PHE A 2 -21.20 -20.75 3.93
N GLU A 3 -20.27 -20.78 4.88
CA GLU A 3 -20.41 -20.08 6.16
C GLU A 3 -20.47 -18.58 5.86
N LYS A 4 -21.64 -17.99 5.93
CA LYS A 4 -21.99 -16.63 5.50
C LYS A 4 -21.16 -15.48 6.12
N ASN A 5 -20.28 -15.78 7.10
CA ASN A 5 -19.62 -14.77 7.93
C ASN A 5 -18.09 -14.90 7.98
N LYS A 6 -17.47 -15.64 7.04
CA LYS A 6 -16.02 -15.77 6.99
C LYS A 6 -15.51 -15.30 5.63
N LEU A 7 -14.59 -14.35 5.65
CA LEU A 7 -13.85 -13.86 4.48
C LEU A 7 -12.40 -14.31 4.58
N HIS A 8 -11.77 -14.64 3.47
CA HIS A 8 -10.32 -14.72 3.46
C HIS A 8 -9.70 -13.32 3.60
N LEU A 9 -8.49 -13.25 4.14
CA LEU A 9 -7.81 -11.95 4.35
C LEU A 9 -7.71 -11.13 3.06
N TYR A 10 -7.44 -11.76 1.92
CA TYR A 10 -7.41 -11.07 0.63
C TYR A 10 -8.78 -10.48 0.24
N GLU A 11 -9.89 -11.21 0.47
CA GLU A 11 -11.27 -10.73 0.21
C GLU A 11 -11.61 -9.55 1.12
N ALA A 12 -11.21 -9.63 2.39
CA ALA A 12 -11.40 -8.53 3.34
C ALA A 12 -10.61 -7.27 2.95
N LEU A 13 -9.43 -7.42 2.36
CA LEU A 13 -8.63 -6.30 1.83
C LEU A 13 -9.30 -5.66 0.61
N GLU A 14 -9.88 -6.46 -0.28
CA GLU A 14 -10.66 -5.99 -1.44
C GLU A 14 -11.93 -5.26 -0.99
N LEU A 15 -12.70 -5.85 -0.07
CA LEU A 15 -13.90 -5.22 0.51
C LEU A 15 -13.57 -3.89 1.22
N ARG A 16 -12.43 -3.81 1.94
CA ARG A 16 -11.97 -2.56 2.52
C ARG A 16 -11.70 -1.50 1.46
N SER A 17 -11.06 -1.87 0.36
CA SER A 17 -10.80 -0.96 -0.76
C SER A 17 -12.10 -0.47 -1.42
N GLU A 18 -13.10 -1.35 -1.54
CA GLU A 18 -14.43 -0.99 -2.02
C GLU A 18 -15.11 0.02 -1.08
N TYR A 19 -15.07 -0.21 0.24
CA TYR A 19 -15.60 0.74 1.21
C TYR A 19 -14.90 2.09 1.13
N ASP A 20 -13.56 2.12 0.99
CA ASP A 20 -12.80 3.36 0.85
C ASP A 20 -13.22 4.14 -0.42
N ALA A 21 -13.44 3.45 -1.54
CA ALA A 21 -13.94 4.05 -2.77
C ALA A 21 -15.36 4.63 -2.62
N ARG A 22 -16.28 3.87 -1.99
CA ARG A 22 -17.66 4.32 -1.74
C ARG A 22 -17.72 5.50 -0.77
N ILE A 23 -16.92 5.46 0.32
CA ILE A 23 -16.76 6.57 1.27
C ILE A 23 -16.28 7.83 0.55
N LYS A 24 -15.29 7.68 -0.33
CA LYS A 24 -14.78 8.79 -1.14
C LYS A 24 -15.88 9.38 -2.02
N THR A 25 -16.65 8.53 -2.71
CA THR A 25 -17.78 8.98 -3.55
C THR A 25 -18.79 9.77 -2.74
N PHE A 26 -19.23 9.28 -1.58
CA PHE A 26 -20.17 10.00 -0.73
C PHE A 26 -19.59 11.32 -0.23
N LYS A 27 -18.32 11.36 0.17
CA LYS A 27 -17.64 12.60 0.59
C LYS A 27 -17.55 13.60 -0.55
N ASP A 28 -17.26 13.17 -1.76
CA ASP A 28 -17.17 14.05 -2.92
C ASP A 28 -18.52 14.61 -3.36
N CYS A 29 -19.63 13.94 -3.02
CA CYS A 29 -20.99 14.46 -3.26
C CYS A 29 -21.42 15.50 -2.23
N LEU A 30 -20.84 15.52 -1.03
CA LEU A 30 -21.26 16.43 0.04
C LEU A 30 -20.72 17.86 -0.16
N PRO A 31 -21.50 18.90 0.21
CA PRO A 31 -21.11 20.30 -0.02
C PRO A 31 -19.90 20.76 0.82
N GLU A 32 -19.56 20.03 1.89
CA GLU A 32 -18.46 20.38 2.80
C GLU A 32 -17.07 20.03 2.26
N THR A 33 -16.95 19.26 1.16
CA THR A 33 -15.64 18.91 0.58
C THR A 33 -15.00 20.15 -0.05
N LYS A 34 -13.66 20.28 0.11
CA LYS A 34 -12.88 21.38 -0.52
C LYS A 34 -13.18 21.48 -2.01
N ARG A 35 -13.24 20.33 -2.72
CA ARG A 35 -13.53 20.26 -4.15
C ARG A 35 -14.89 20.87 -4.54
N ASN A 36 -15.91 20.72 -3.69
CA ASN A 36 -17.23 21.32 -3.92
C ASN A 36 -17.26 22.76 -3.43
N ARG A 37 -16.56 23.08 -2.32
CA ARG A 37 -16.49 24.44 -1.78
C ARG A 37 -15.84 25.41 -2.77
N ASP A 38 -14.72 25.03 -3.39
CA ASP A 38 -14.03 25.85 -4.38
C ASP A 38 -14.90 26.09 -5.63
N ARG A 39 -15.73 25.12 -6.02
CA ARG A 39 -16.70 25.28 -7.10
C ARG A 39 -17.86 26.23 -6.76
N PHE A 40 -18.17 26.41 -5.48
CA PHE A 40 -19.18 27.37 -5.02
C PHE A 40 -18.64 28.81 -4.89
N PHE A 41 -17.34 28.97 -4.57
CA PHE A 41 -16.73 30.27 -4.32
C PHE A 41 -16.13 30.94 -5.57
N PHE A 42 -15.72 30.20 -6.58
CA PHE A 42 -15.06 30.70 -7.79
C PHE A 42 -16.02 31.00 -8.97
N SER A 43 -17.31 30.90 -8.80
CA SER A 43 -18.24 31.30 -9.83
C SER A 43 -18.42 32.80 -9.78
N GLY A 44 -17.60 33.54 -10.57
CA GLY A 44 -17.91 34.91 -10.95
C GLY A 44 -19.31 35.04 -11.60
N GLU A 45 -19.87 36.19 -11.56
CA GLU A 45 -21.19 36.70 -11.78
C GLU A 45 -22.24 35.97 -12.67
N ASP A 46 -21.93 34.85 -13.34
CA ASP A 46 -22.85 34.17 -14.26
C ASP A 46 -22.97 32.64 -14.12
N ASN A 47 -22.45 32.03 -13.05
CA ASN A 47 -22.58 30.59 -12.84
C ASN A 47 -23.74 30.28 -11.90
N GLY A 48 -24.81 29.76 -12.48
CA GLY A 48 -26.05 29.38 -11.84
C GLY A 48 -25.83 28.65 -10.50
N ARG A 49 -26.52 29.11 -9.46
CA ARG A 49 -26.55 28.51 -8.12
C ARG A 49 -26.85 27.02 -8.25
N ARG A 50 -25.85 26.16 -7.94
CA ARG A 50 -26.07 24.72 -7.90
C ARG A 50 -26.97 24.40 -6.71
N ARG A 51 -28.07 23.71 -6.97
CA ARG A 51 -28.94 23.11 -5.95
C ARG A 51 -28.81 21.59 -6.01
N PRO A 52 -29.02 20.87 -4.89
CA PRO A 52 -29.15 19.44 -4.92
C PRO A 52 -30.15 18.98 -5.96
N ALA A 53 -29.88 17.85 -6.62
CA ALA A 53 -30.84 17.20 -7.48
C ALA A 53 -32.10 16.83 -6.68
N PRO A 54 -33.30 16.75 -7.28
CA PRO A 54 -34.53 16.45 -6.56
C PRO A 54 -34.52 15.11 -5.80
N ASP A 55 -33.73 14.16 -6.27
CA ASP A 55 -33.54 12.83 -5.72
C ASP A 55 -32.29 12.71 -4.81
N PHE A 56 -31.55 13.82 -4.59
CA PHE A 56 -30.37 13.84 -3.76
C PHE A 56 -30.67 14.37 -2.35
N ASP A 57 -30.82 13.44 -1.39
CA ASP A 57 -31.00 13.78 0.02
C ASP A 57 -29.64 13.79 0.74
N ILE A 58 -29.19 14.99 1.13
CA ILE A 58 -27.93 15.21 1.86
C ILE A 58 -27.95 14.51 3.23
N ALA A 59 -29.10 14.47 3.91
CA ALA A 59 -29.20 13.86 5.23
C ALA A 59 -29.07 12.34 5.14
N ASP A 60 -29.68 11.72 4.15
CA ASP A 60 -29.56 10.30 3.87
C ASP A 60 -28.12 9.92 3.48
N VAL A 61 -27.49 10.68 2.59
CA VAL A 61 -26.09 10.45 2.19
C VAL A 61 -25.14 10.56 3.38
N ARG A 62 -25.34 11.52 4.30
CA ARG A 62 -24.55 11.62 5.54
C ARG A 62 -24.78 10.45 6.47
N TRP A 63 -26.01 9.94 6.54
CA TRP A 63 -26.32 8.75 7.34
C TRP A 63 -25.67 7.49 6.77
N GLN A 64 -25.77 7.28 5.45
CA GLN A 64 -25.13 6.17 4.75
C GLN A 64 -23.61 6.23 4.88
N LEU A 65 -23.00 7.41 4.75
CA LEU A 65 -21.57 7.64 4.95
C LEU A 65 -21.13 7.20 6.36
N ARG A 66 -21.83 7.64 7.41
CA ARG A 66 -21.51 7.26 8.79
C ARG A 66 -21.62 5.75 9.00
N LYS A 67 -22.67 5.12 8.45
CA LYS A 67 -22.86 3.66 8.52
C LYS A 67 -21.70 2.93 7.83
N LEU A 68 -21.31 3.37 6.65
CA LEU A 68 -20.23 2.76 5.88
C LEU A 68 -18.84 2.96 6.54
N GLU A 69 -18.58 4.14 7.10
CA GLU A 69 -17.37 4.40 7.89
C GLU A 69 -17.29 3.52 9.15
N ALA A 70 -18.42 3.24 9.80
CA ALA A 70 -18.47 2.33 10.94
C ALA A 70 -18.15 0.88 10.51
N LYS A 71 -18.74 0.39 9.42
CA LYS A 71 -18.43 -0.93 8.83
C LYS A 71 -16.95 -1.03 8.46
N ARG A 72 -16.42 -0.04 7.79
CA ARG A 72 -15.01 0.02 7.39
C ARG A 72 -14.06 -0.04 8.60
N ARG A 73 -14.39 0.65 9.72
CA ARG A 73 -13.59 0.57 10.96
C ARG A 73 -13.61 -0.84 11.56
N LYS A 74 -14.79 -1.49 11.62
CA LYS A 74 -14.92 -2.87 12.13
C LYS A 74 -14.12 -3.85 11.28
N LEU A 75 -14.23 -3.76 9.95
CA LEU A 75 -13.47 -4.59 9.02
C LEU A 75 -11.96 -4.38 9.19
N ASN A 76 -11.52 -3.12 9.29
CA ASN A 76 -10.10 -2.83 9.49
C ASN A 76 -9.57 -3.39 10.81
N SER A 77 -10.34 -3.35 11.90
CA SER A 77 -9.97 -3.96 13.18
C SER A 77 -9.81 -5.48 13.05
N ALA A 78 -10.73 -6.15 12.35
CA ALA A 78 -10.64 -7.59 12.11
C ALA A 78 -9.44 -7.97 11.24
N ILE A 79 -9.11 -7.18 10.22
CA ILE A 79 -7.90 -7.34 9.40
C ILE A 79 -6.64 -7.19 10.25
N GLN A 80 -6.56 -6.15 11.10
CA GLN A 80 -5.39 -5.94 11.97
C GLN A 80 -5.20 -7.10 12.96
N GLN A 81 -6.28 -7.58 13.57
CA GLN A 81 -6.20 -8.74 14.44
C GLN A 81 -5.68 -9.99 13.70
N ALA A 82 -6.21 -10.26 12.51
CA ALA A 82 -5.77 -11.38 11.70
C ALA A 82 -4.27 -11.26 11.28
N ASN A 83 -3.81 -10.06 10.98
CA ASN A 83 -2.41 -9.79 10.66
C ASN A 83 -1.49 -10.00 11.87
N PHE A 84 -1.98 -9.73 13.07
CA PHE A 84 -1.23 -9.94 14.30
C PHE A 84 -1.17 -11.43 14.68
N ASP A 85 -2.27 -12.16 14.52
CA ASP A 85 -2.39 -13.56 14.95
C ASP A 85 -1.69 -14.53 13.97
N LYS A 86 -1.70 -14.23 12.66
CA LYS A 86 -1.11 -15.12 11.65
C LYS A 86 0.40 -14.99 11.61
N GLN A 87 1.08 -16.13 11.78
CA GLN A 87 2.53 -16.25 11.72
C GLN A 87 3.00 -16.74 10.34
N VAL A 88 4.16 -16.27 9.92
CA VAL A 88 4.89 -16.71 8.74
C VAL A 88 6.37 -16.88 9.09
N ASP A 89 7.02 -17.89 8.50
CA ASP A 89 8.45 -18.08 8.67
C ASP A 89 9.23 -17.13 7.74
N PHE A 90 10.17 -16.38 8.29
CA PHE A 90 11.11 -15.52 7.58
C PHE A 90 12.51 -15.64 8.16
N ARG A 91 13.48 -16.06 7.33
CA ARG A 91 14.90 -16.29 7.73
C ARG A 91 15.08 -17.22 8.92
N GLY A 92 14.18 -18.20 9.10
CA GLY A 92 14.21 -19.15 10.22
C GLY A 92 13.53 -18.68 11.49
N GLU A 93 12.95 -17.48 11.49
CA GLU A 93 12.15 -16.93 12.59
C GLU A 93 10.68 -16.93 12.23
N SER A 94 9.82 -17.18 13.24
CA SER A 94 8.37 -17.07 13.09
C SER A 94 7.94 -15.65 13.46
N ILE A 95 7.52 -14.87 12.47
CA ILE A 95 7.08 -13.47 12.63
C ILE A 95 5.63 -13.32 12.23
N ASN A 96 4.91 -12.34 12.79
CA ASN A 96 3.53 -12.05 12.41
C ASN A 96 3.46 -11.33 11.04
N LEU A 97 2.24 -11.26 10.45
CA LEU A 97 2.10 -10.63 9.13
C LEU A 97 2.45 -9.13 9.12
N ILE A 98 2.31 -8.42 10.24
CA ILE A 98 2.68 -7.00 10.34
C ILE A 98 4.19 -6.86 10.20
N GLU A 99 4.96 -7.64 11.00
CA GLU A 99 6.42 -7.68 10.92
C GLU A 99 6.90 -8.13 9.53
N ALA A 100 6.23 -9.13 8.93
CA ALA A 100 6.56 -9.59 7.59
C ALA A 100 6.29 -8.53 6.50
N LEU A 101 5.28 -7.67 6.68
CA LEU A 101 5.02 -6.54 5.79
C LEU A 101 6.09 -5.45 5.92
N GLU A 102 6.58 -5.17 7.14
CA GLU A 102 7.71 -4.25 7.36
C GLU A 102 9.00 -4.83 6.77
N ALA A 103 9.33 -6.10 7.04
CA ALA A 103 10.48 -6.77 6.44
C ALA A 103 10.45 -6.76 4.90
N ARG A 104 9.26 -6.85 4.30
CA ARG A 104 9.10 -6.70 2.85
C ARG A 104 9.44 -5.28 2.36
N LYS A 105 9.05 -4.26 3.13
CA LYS A 105 9.35 -2.86 2.82
C LYS A 105 10.86 -2.62 2.91
N GLU A 106 11.50 -3.06 3.99
CA GLU A 106 12.95 -2.98 4.19
C GLU A 106 13.73 -3.67 3.05
N LEU A 107 13.31 -4.88 2.65
CA LEU A 107 13.92 -5.58 1.51
C LEU A 107 13.77 -4.79 0.20
N ASN A 108 12.65 -4.12 -0.01
CA ASN A 108 12.46 -3.31 -1.21
C ASN A 108 13.37 -2.06 -1.22
N GLU A 109 13.58 -1.43 -0.07
CA GLU A 109 14.51 -0.33 0.11
C GLU A 109 15.95 -0.81 -0.10
N GLN A 110 16.33 -1.93 0.50
CA GLN A 110 17.65 -2.57 0.32
C GLN A 110 17.92 -2.90 -1.15
N ILE A 111 16.94 -3.41 -1.91
CA ILE A 111 17.08 -3.67 -3.35
C ILE A 111 17.39 -2.37 -4.11
N GLY A 112 16.78 -1.25 -3.73
CA GLY A 112 17.06 0.06 -4.33
C GLY A 112 18.48 0.54 -4.06
N GLU A 113 18.98 0.36 -2.85
CA GLU A 113 20.36 0.71 -2.46
C GLU A 113 21.38 -0.18 -3.20
N LEU A 114 21.18 -1.51 -3.18
CA LEU A 114 22.04 -2.45 -3.87
C LEU A 114 22.06 -2.23 -5.40
N TYR A 115 20.93 -1.86 -6.00
CA TYR A 115 20.88 -1.47 -7.40
C TYR A 115 21.82 -0.26 -7.68
N THR A 116 21.77 0.74 -6.81
CA THR A 116 22.65 1.91 -6.93
C THR A 116 24.13 1.53 -6.81
N GLN A 117 24.45 0.62 -5.86
CA GLN A 117 25.80 0.09 -5.68
C GLN A 117 26.29 -0.66 -6.93
N VAL A 118 25.46 -1.52 -7.56
CA VAL A 118 25.79 -2.22 -8.80
C VAL A 118 26.09 -1.22 -9.92
N VAL A 119 25.26 -0.18 -10.09
CA VAL A 119 25.47 0.83 -11.12
C VAL A 119 26.77 1.58 -10.90
N ASN A 120 27.07 1.96 -9.65
CA ASN A 120 28.31 2.65 -9.31
C ASN A 120 29.54 1.75 -9.46
N ALA A 121 29.44 0.47 -9.07
CA ALA A 121 30.56 -0.47 -9.21
C ALA A 121 30.87 -0.88 -10.66
N ALA A 122 29.95 -0.61 -11.60
CA ALA A 122 30.13 -0.92 -13.01
C ALA A 122 31.13 0.01 -13.73
N TRP A 123 31.45 1.17 -13.13
CA TRP A 123 32.26 2.20 -13.77
C TRP A 123 33.34 2.67 -12.82
N GLU A 124 34.60 2.74 -13.33
CA GLU A 124 35.72 3.39 -12.65
C GLU A 124 35.75 4.88 -13.01
N SER A 125 36.08 5.72 -12.04
CA SER A 125 36.28 7.15 -12.28
C SER A 125 37.67 7.41 -12.85
N VAL A 126 37.75 8.08 -14.01
CA VAL A 126 39.02 8.44 -14.63
C VAL A 126 39.19 9.95 -14.53
N ILE A 127 40.21 10.39 -13.82
CA ILE A 127 40.54 11.79 -13.63
C ILE A 127 41.81 12.09 -14.46
N TYR A 128 41.70 13.01 -15.43
CA TYR A 128 42.87 13.48 -16.16
C TYR A 128 43.59 14.59 -15.38
N LYS A 129 44.82 14.30 -14.95
CA LYS A 129 45.63 15.26 -14.21
C LYS A 129 47.11 15.16 -14.64
N GLU A 130 47.72 16.31 -14.87
CA GLU A 130 49.15 16.42 -15.21
C GLU A 130 49.57 15.57 -16.44
N GLY A 131 48.72 15.51 -17.45
CA GLY A 131 49.03 14.80 -18.70
C GLY A 131 48.86 13.28 -18.64
N ARG A 132 48.22 12.75 -17.59
CA ARG A 132 47.95 11.31 -17.42
C ARG A 132 46.57 11.04 -16.87
N ASP A 133 46.02 9.89 -17.19
CA ASP A 133 44.80 9.37 -16.62
C ASP A 133 45.09 8.73 -15.25
N ILE A 134 44.40 9.20 -14.24
CA ILE A 134 44.39 8.59 -12.91
C ILE A 134 43.05 7.86 -12.78
N VAL A 135 43.10 6.52 -12.64
CA VAL A 135 41.94 5.69 -12.45
C VAL A 135 41.69 5.51 -10.94
N GLU A 136 40.56 5.99 -10.45
CA GLU A 136 40.08 5.70 -9.10
C GLU A 136 39.35 4.38 -9.13
N LYS A 137 39.92 3.37 -8.46
CA LYS A 137 39.30 2.06 -8.36
C LYS A 137 38.11 2.12 -7.39
N ASN A 138 37.01 1.47 -7.78
CA ASN A 138 35.90 1.26 -6.87
C ASN A 138 36.31 0.37 -5.70
N GLU A 139 35.87 0.71 -4.49
CA GLU A 139 36.07 -0.12 -3.29
C GLU A 139 35.24 -1.40 -3.35
N LEU A 140 34.11 -1.39 -4.07
CA LEU A 140 33.17 -2.50 -4.19
C LEU A 140 33.37 -3.25 -5.52
N SER A 141 33.42 -4.57 -5.44
CA SER A 141 33.45 -5.45 -6.62
C SER A 141 32.06 -5.47 -7.29
N TYR A 142 32.01 -5.21 -8.61
CA TYR A 142 30.80 -5.33 -9.40
C TYR A 142 30.11 -6.70 -9.23
N THR A 143 30.89 -7.79 -9.27
CA THR A 143 30.34 -9.14 -9.14
C THR A 143 29.72 -9.41 -7.77
N GLU A 144 30.33 -8.91 -6.69
CA GLU A 144 29.78 -9.02 -5.35
C GLU A 144 28.48 -8.23 -5.22
N CYS A 145 28.45 -6.98 -5.70
CA CYS A 145 27.23 -6.16 -5.68
C CYS A 145 26.08 -6.81 -6.46
N VAL A 146 26.35 -7.45 -7.60
CA VAL A 146 25.34 -8.17 -8.38
C VAL A 146 24.81 -9.38 -7.60
N ASN A 147 25.70 -10.15 -6.98
CA ASN A 147 25.30 -11.32 -6.17
C ASN A 147 24.44 -10.91 -4.98
N ASP A 148 24.78 -9.83 -4.31
CA ASP A 148 24.02 -9.30 -3.18
C ASP A 148 22.63 -8.82 -3.62
N LEU A 149 22.55 -8.11 -4.75
CA LEU A 149 21.29 -7.66 -5.33
C LEU A 149 20.39 -8.85 -5.70
N GLU A 150 20.92 -9.88 -6.33
CA GLU A 150 20.13 -11.07 -6.69
C GLU A 150 19.68 -11.85 -5.43
N SER A 151 20.52 -11.92 -4.40
CA SER A 151 20.18 -12.52 -3.11
C SER A 151 19.01 -11.76 -2.43
N ALA A 152 19.06 -10.43 -2.42
CA ALA A 152 17.98 -9.60 -1.88
C ALA A 152 16.67 -9.75 -2.68
N ARG A 153 16.76 -9.81 -4.01
CA ARG A 153 15.60 -10.05 -4.89
C ARG A 153 14.96 -11.43 -4.64
N LEU A 154 15.77 -12.44 -4.42
CA LEU A 154 15.30 -13.79 -4.10
C LEU A 154 14.59 -13.81 -2.75
N ALA A 155 15.16 -13.18 -1.73
CA ALA A 155 14.55 -13.05 -0.40
C ALA A 155 13.19 -12.33 -0.47
N PHE A 156 13.12 -11.21 -1.19
CA PHE A 156 11.88 -10.44 -1.43
C PHE A 156 10.81 -11.29 -2.13
N ARG A 157 11.18 -12.03 -3.17
CA ARG A 157 10.25 -12.92 -3.90
C ARG A 157 9.70 -14.02 -3.00
N ASN A 158 10.56 -14.64 -2.19
CA ASN A 158 10.18 -15.69 -1.26
C ASN A 158 9.23 -15.18 -0.17
N LEU A 159 9.52 -14.02 0.41
CA LEU A 159 8.64 -13.40 1.40
C LEU A 159 7.28 -13.04 0.79
N ASN A 160 7.24 -12.44 -0.39
CA ASN A 160 5.99 -12.13 -1.09
C ASN A 160 5.13 -13.38 -1.34
N ARG A 161 5.75 -14.52 -1.70
CA ARG A 161 5.02 -15.78 -1.87
C ARG A 161 4.40 -16.25 -0.57
N LYS A 162 5.13 -16.15 0.57
CA LYS A 162 4.62 -16.51 1.90
C LYS A 162 3.47 -15.58 2.33
N LEU A 163 3.59 -14.29 2.13
CA LEU A 163 2.55 -13.30 2.42
C LEU A 163 1.28 -13.56 1.61
N ARG A 164 1.39 -13.84 0.31
CA ARG A 164 0.25 -14.21 -0.53
C ARG A 164 -0.42 -15.49 -0.03
N LYS A 165 0.35 -16.54 0.23
CA LYS A 165 -0.18 -17.79 0.77
C LYS A 165 -0.94 -17.54 2.07
N ALA A 166 -0.36 -16.79 3.01
CA ALA A 166 -1.00 -16.43 4.26
C ALA A 166 -2.32 -15.67 4.05
N SER A 167 -2.41 -14.75 3.08
CA SER A 167 -3.64 -14.01 2.80
C SER A 167 -4.78 -14.87 2.25
N PHE A 168 -4.46 -15.96 1.55
CA PHE A 168 -5.46 -16.94 1.09
C PHE A 168 -5.88 -17.94 2.18
N GLU A 169 -5.00 -18.24 3.13
CA GLU A 169 -5.26 -19.22 4.19
C GLU A 169 -5.93 -18.61 5.43
N THR A 170 -5.73 -17.31 5.67
CA THR A 170 -6.24 -16.65 6.87
C THR A 170 -7.71 -16.27 6.71
N LEU A 171 -8.56 -16.75 7.60
CA LEU A 171 -9.99 -16.45 7.65
C LEU A 171 -10.28 -15.34 8.68
N ILE A 172 -11.06 -14.38 8.29
CA ILE A 172 -11.56 -13.27 9.11
C ILE A 172 -13.04 -13.45 9.34
N LYS A 173 -13.48 -13.28 10.58
CA LYS A 173 -14.91 -13.22 10.94
C LYS A 173 -15.38 -11.79 10.78
N PHE A 174 -16.22 -11.55 9.78
CA PHE A 174 -16.81 -10.24 9.52
C PHE A 174 -18.20 -10.40 8.93
N GLU A 175 -19.17 -9.65 9.46
CA GLU A 175 -20.55 -9.60 8.97
C GLU A 175 -20.77 -8.25 8.28
N ASP A 176 -21.08 -8.30 6.99
CA ASP A 176 -21.41 -7.12 6.18
C ASP A 176 -22.92 -6.86 6.21
N GLU A 177 -23.48 -6.64 7.42
CA GLU A 177 -24.89 -6.30 7.60
C GLU A 177 -25.16 -4.79 7.56
#